data_d3b471869c42b77f2a51cd0345f782d0
#
_entry.id   d3b471869c42b77f2a51cd0345f782d0
#
_cell.length_a   1.000
_cell.length_b   1.000
_cell.length_c   1.000
_cell.angle_alpha   90.00
_cell.angle_beta   90.00
_cell.angle_gamma   90.00
#
_symmetry.space_group_name_H-M   'P 1'
#
loop_
_entity.id
_entity.type
_entity.pdbx_description
1 polymer ?
#
loop_
_entity_poly.entity_id
_entity_poly.type
_entity_poly.pdbx_seq_one_letter_code
_entity_poly.pdbx_strand_id
1 'polypeptide(L)'
;MTDECVLVTGAFGLVGSAVGTALVGQGHRVIATDLDLPANRKRAQALTARPGVEVRWADLTSPADIATLIETAAPTAIVHLAAIIPPFCYARRQLAHAVNVEATAALIQAASTMPTPPRFVQASSIAVYGARNPHRTDTLLTASTPVCPTELYGAHKALAERHVTASSLDWVILRLGAVLTAEPRWTIHGDLILFEAVLPSDGRIHTVDVRDAAQAFTAATVTEHVREVFLIGGDRTHRITQARIGADSAAAMGLVGALPPGRPGDPHDDTTWYATDWMDTQRAQDVLAYQHHSLSAMNAELRVKVGWRRWFLRLLAPALRYYLRRRSPYRGFPG
;
A
#
# COMPACT_ATOMS: atom_id res chain seq x y z
N MET A 1 -11.82 -27.21 4.71
CA MET A 1 -11.44 -26.20 3.70
C MET A 1 -12.73 -25.47 3.40
N THR A 2 -12.79 -24.19 3.67
CA THR A 2 -13.91 -23.35 3.23
C THR A 2 -13.90 -23.34 1.71
N ASP A 3 -15.07 -23.45 1.08
CA ASP A 3 -15.22 -23.46 -0.39
C ASP A 3 -15.02 -22.04 -0.99
N GLU A 4 -14.38 -21.16 -0.22
CA GLU A 4 -14.18 -19.75 -0.53
C GLU A 4 -13.00 -19.56 -1.46
N CYS A 5 -13.29 -19.06 -2.65
CA CYS A 5 -12.32 -18.70 -3.66
C CYS A 5 -12.11 -17.18 -3.69
N VAL A 6 -10.91 -16.72 -3.36
CA VAL A 6 -10.57 -15.29 -3.35
C VAL A 6 -9.69 -14.94 -4.55
N LEU A 7 -10.18 -14.03 -5.40
CA LEU A 7 -9.40 -13.44 -6.47
C LEU A 7 -8.58 -12.26 -5.93
N VAL A 8 -7.27 -12.30 -6.08
CA VAL A 8 -6.36 -11.21 -5.67
C VAL A 8 -5.73 -10.58 -6.91
N THR A 9 -6.02 -9.32 -7.18
CA THR A 9 -5.37 -8.56 -8.27
C THR A 9 -4.15 -7.80 -7.76
N GLY A 10 -3.14 -7.59 -8.61
CA GLY A 10 -1.86 -7.05 -8.16
C GLY A 10 -1.15 -8.00 -7.18
N ALA A 11 -1.39 -9.30 -7.36
CA ALA A 11 -1.02 -10.37 -6.43
C ALA A 11 0.49 -10.47 -6.17
N PHE A 12 1.32 -10.00 -7.10
CA PHE A 12 2.78 -10.08 -6.97
C PHE A 12 3.42 -8.75 -6.57
N GLY A 13 2.61 -7.74 -6.20
CA GLY A 13 3.04 -6.55 -5.48
C GLY A 13 3.43 -6.86 -4.02
N LEU A 14 3.90 -5.82 -3.29
CA LEU A 14 4.27 -5.94 -1.88
C LEU A 14 3.08 -6.44 -1.02
N VAL A 15 1.95 -5.76 -1.12
CA VAL A 15 0.74 -6.09 -0.34
C VAL A 15 0.10 -7.37 -0.87
N GLY A 16 0.01 -7.52 -2.21
CA GLY A 16 -0.63 -8.68 -2.83
C GLY A 16 0.01 -10.01 -2.46
N SER A 17 1.34 -10.07 -2.43
CA SER A 17 2.07 -11.28 -2.03
C SER A 17 1.83 -11.64 -0.55
N ALA A 18 1.71 -10.64 0.31
CA ALA A 18 1.40 -10.84 1.73
C ALA A 18 -0.06 -11.28 1.92
N VAL A 19 -1.02 -10.66 1.20
CA VAL A 19 -2.44 -11.03 1.22
C VAL A 19 -2.64 -12.46 0.72
N GLY A 20 -2.05 -12.84 -0.43
CA GLY A 20 -2.12 -14.20 -0.93
C GLY A 20 -1.58 -15.22 0.07
N THR A 21 -0.47 -14.87 0.74
CA THR A 21 0.11 -15.72 1.80
C THR A 21 -0.82 -15.85 3.01
N ALA A 22 -1.44 -14.77 3.46
CA ALA A 22 -2.35 -14.77 4.60
C ALA A 22 -3.64 -15.57 4.31
N LEU A 23 -4.24 -15.36 3.13
CA LEU A 23 -5.44 -16.08 2.68
C LEU A 23 -5.21 -17.60 2.64
N VAL A 24 -4.11 -18.02 2.00
CA VAL A 24 -3.75 -19.45 1.97
C VAL A 24 -3.49 -20.02 3.35
N GLY A 25 -2.85 -19.23 4.24
CA GLY A 25 -2.62 -19.62 5.63
C GLY A 25 -3.91 -19.83 6.43
N GLN A 26 -5.01 -19.22 6.02
CA GLN A 26 -6.36 -19.40 6.59
C GLN A 26 -7.22 -20.45 5.86
N GLY A 27 -6.65 -21.12 4.84
CA GLY A 27 -7.30 -22.23 4.13
C GLY A 27 -8.18 -21.80 2.95
N HIS A 28 -8.11 -20.53 2.50
CA HIS A 28 -8.81 -20.07 1.31
C HIS A 28 -8.12 -20.58 0.03
N ARG A 29 -8.91 -20.86 -1.00
CA ARG A 29 -8.40 -21.01 -2.36
C ARG A 29 -8.13 -19.62 -2.93
N VAL A 30 -6.92 -19.40 -3.47
CA VAL A 30 -6.50 -18.08 -3.99
C VAL A 30 -6.25 -18.15 -5.49
N ILE A 31 -6.93 -17.28 -6.24
CA ILE A 31 -6.58 -17.00 -7.64
C ILE A 31 -5.79 -15.69 -7.64
N ALA A 32 -4.49 -15.81 -7.91
CA ALA A 32 -3.56 -14.69 -7.97
C ALA A 32 -3.46 -14.18 -9.40
N THR A 33 -3.78 -12.90 -9.65
CA THR A 33 -3.65 -12.29 -10.97
C THR A 33 -2.78 -11.03 -10.96
N ASP A 34 -2.01 -10.90 -12.03
CA ASP A 34 -1.13 -9.76 -12.32
C ASP A 34 -0.74 -9.81 -13.80
N LEU A 35 0.03 -8.81 -14.27
CA LEU A 35 0.64 -8.83 -15.59
C LEU A 35 1.68 -9.95 -15.73
N ASP A 36 1.69 -10.61 -16.87
CA ASP A 36 2.66 -11.67 -17.20
C ASP A 36 4.04 -11.10 -17.52
N LEU A 37 4.75 -10.69 -16.47
CA LEU A 37 6.10 -10.14 -16.54
C LEU A 37 7.12 -11.09 -15.91
N PRO A 38 8.39 -11.12 -16.38
CA PRO A 38 9.42 -11.99 -15.79
C PRO A 38 9.59 -11.80 -14.27
N ALA A 39 9.49 -10.56 -13.78
CA ALA A 39 9.56 -10.26 -12.36
C ALA A 39 8.38 -10.86 -11.58
N ASN A 40 7.17 -10.82 -12.14
CA ASN A 40 5.96 -11.37 -11.54
C ASN A 40 5.98 -12.91 -11.57
N ARG A 41 6.42 -13.52 -12.67
CA ARG A 41 6.62 -14.98 -12.76
C ARG A 41 7.56 -15.49 -11.67
N LYS A 42 8.68 -14.79 -11.41
CA LYS A 42 9.61 -15.15 -10.33
C LYS A 42 8.94 -15.08 -8.94
N ARG A 43 8.13 -14.07 -8.68
CA ARG A 43 7.40 -13.93 -7.40
C ARG A 43 6.28 -14.95 -7.28
N ALA A 44 5.61 -15.26 -8.38
CA ALA A 44 4.57 -16.28 -8.45
C ALA A 44 5.06 -17.64 -7.97
N GLN A 45 6.29 -18.05 -8.33
CA GLN A 45 6.89 -19.33 -7.90
C GLN A 45 6.87 -19.51 -6.37
N ALA A 46 7.15 -18.46 -5.60
CA ALA A 46 7.14 -18.52 -4.14
C ALA A 46 5.73 -18.68 -3.56
N LEU A 47 4.71 -18.11 -4.21
CA LEU A 47 3.33 -18.19 -3.77
C LEU A 47 2.69 -19.52 -4.19
N THR A 48 2.94 -19.98 -5.44
CA THR A 48 2.40 -21.23 -5.98
C THR A 48 3.03 -22.51 -5.37
N ALA A 49 4.16 -22.38 -4.68
CA ALA A 49 4.70 -23.48 -3.87
C ALA A 49 3.76 -23.88 -2.72
N ARG A 50 2.76 -23.07 -2.42
CA ARG A 50 1.73 -23.34 -1.41
C ARG A 50 0.50 -23.99 -2.05
N PRO A 51 -0.09 -25.03 -1.44
CA PRO A 51 -1.32 -25.63 -1.95
C PRO A 51 -2.47 -24.61 -1.90
N GLY A 52 -3.38 -24.67 -2.87
CA GLY A 52 -4.56 -23.78 -2.93
C GLY A 52 -4.34 -22.46 -3.68
N VAL A 53 -3.17 -22.26 -4.29
CA VAL A 53 -2.89 -21.09 -5.14
C VAL A 53 -2.90 -21.46 -6.61
N GLU A 54 -3.67 -20.73 -7.39
CA GLU A 54 -3.68 -20.76 -8.85
C GLU A 54 -3.27 -19.38 -9.39
N VAL A 55 -2.44 -19.33 -10.44
CA VAL A 55 -2.06 -18.07 -11.09
C VAL A 55 -2.79 -17.94 -12.42
N ARG A 56 -3.43 -16.80 -12.62
CA ARG A 56 -4.04 -16.40 -13.89
C ARG A 56 -3.52 -15.04 -14.30
N TRP A 57 -2.78 -15.00 -15.40
CA TRP A 57 -2.23 -13.77 -15.94
C TRP A 57 -3.34 -13.00 -16.67
N ALA A 58 -3.48 -11.72 -16.36
CA ALA A 58 -4.45 -10.85 -17.02
C ALA A 58 -3.95 -9.40 -17.05
N ASP A 59 -4.24 -8.70 -18.15
CA ASP A 59 -4.08 -7.26 -18.21
C ASP A 59 -5.40 -6.58 -17.83
N LEU A 60 -5.42 -5.93 -16.67
CA LEU A 60 -6.65 -5.27 -16.20
C LEU A 60 -7.00 -4.01 -16.99
N THR A 61 -6.19 -3.58 -17.96
CA THR A 61 -6.58 -2.56 -18.94
C THR A 61 -7.36 -3.14 -20.13
N SER A 62 -7.47 -4.49 -20.21
CA SER A 62 -8.25 -5.22 -21.21
C SER A 62 -9.59 -5.66 -20.62
N PRO A 63 -10.73 -5.11 -21.06
CA PRO A 63 -12.05 -5.57 -20.62
C PRO A 63 -12.31 -7.07 -20.91
N ALA A 64 -11.75 -7.60 -22.00
CA ALA A 64 -11.88 -9.00 -22.35
C ALA A 64 -11.14 -9.91 -21.35
N ASP A 65 -9.94 -9.53 -20.92
CA ASP A 65 -9.18 -10.27 -19.90
C ASP A 65 -9.93 -10.25 -18.57
N ILE A 66 -10.49 -9.10 -18.17
CA ILE A 66 -11.28 -8.98 -16.95
C ILE A 66 -12.50 -9.89 -17.01
N ALA A 67 -13.26 -9.87 -18.10
CA ALA A 67 -14.45 -10.71 -18.25
C ALA A 67 -14.10 -12.19 -18.13
N THR A 68 -13.09 -12.65 -18.88
CA THR A 68 -12.58 -14.03 -18.84
C THR A 68 -12.09 -14.41 -17.45
N LEU A 69 -11.36 -13.50 -16.77
CA LEU A 69 -10.83 -13.73 -15.44
C LEU A 69 -11.96 -13.95 -14.42
N ILE A 70 -12.97 -13.08 -14.40
CA ILE A 70 -14.09 -13.15 -13.46
C ILE A 70 -14.95 -14.40 -13.74
N GLU A 71 -15.31 -14.65 -14.99
CA GLU A 71 -16.10 -15.81 -15.38
C GLU A 71 -15.44 -17.12 -15.00
N THR A 72 -14.15 -17.27 -15.34
CA THR A 72 -13.43 -18.53 -15.09
C THR A 72 -12.99 -18.71 -13.64
N ALA A 73 -12.73 -17.61 -12.91
CA ALA A 73 -12.38 -17.65 -11.50
C ALA A 73 -13.58 -17.98 -10.62
N ALA A 74 -14.76 -17.49 -10.96
CA ALA A 74 -15.99 -17.56 -10.17
C ALA A 74 -15.72 -17.30 -8.67
N PRO A 75 -15.11 -16.14 -8.30
CA PRO A 75 -14.66 -15.90 -6.93
C PRO A 75 -15.85 -15.61 -6.01
N THR A 76 -15.70 -15.95 -4.72
CA THR A 76 -16.62 -15.53 -3.65
C THR A 76 -16.25 -14.14 -3.10
N ALA A 77 -14.97 -13.75 -3.25
CA ALA A 77 -14.49 -12.41 -2.92
C ALA A 77 -13.38 -11.97 -3.88
N ILE A 78 -13.30 -10.66 -4.13
CA ILE A 78 -12.25 -10.02 -4.92
C ILE A 78 -11.50 -9.05 -4.03
N VAL A 79 -10.18 -9.25 -3.88
CA VAL A 79 -9.28 -8.29 -3.24
C VAL A 79 -8.53 -7.53 -4.33
N HIS A 80 -8.97 -6.28 -4.57
CA HIS A 80 -8.43 -5.46 -5.65
C HIS A 80 -7.29 -4.56 -5.13
N LEU A 81 -6.04 -4.99 -5.41
CA LEU A 81 -4.81 -4.32 -4.99
C LEU A 81 -4.02 -3.72 -6.16
N ALA A 82 -4.34 -4.10 -7.40
CA ALA A 82 -3.65 -3.60 -8.58
C ALA A 82 -3.75 -2.08 -8.66
N ALA A 83 -2.61 -1.41 -8.72
CA ALA A 83 -2.54 0.04 -8.84
C ALA A 83 -1.15 0.49 -9.30
N ILE A 84 -1.10 1.61 -10.01
CA ILE A 84 0.12 2.36 -10.26
C ILE A 84 0.19 3.48 -9.21
N ILE A 85 1.17 3.36 -8.31
CA ILE A 85 1.34 4.24 -7.14
C ILE A 85 2.38 5.34 -7.39
N PRO A 86 2.45 6.39 -6.56
CA PRO A 86 3.53 7.39 -6.59
C PRO A 86 4.92 6.73 -6.44
N PRO A 87 5.96 7.28 -7.10
CA PRO A 87 5.91 8.40 -8.07
C PRO A 87 5.51 7.98 -9.49
N PHE A 88 5.35 6.70 -9.78
CA PHE A 88 5.17 6.15 -11.13
C PHE A 88 3.87 6.59 -11.81
N CYS A 89 2.81 6.84 -11.03
CA CYS A 89 1.55 7.35 -11.56
C CYS A 89 1.69 8.75 -12.18
N TYR A 90 2.60 9.58 -11.67
CA TYR A 90 2.85 10.92 -12.20
C TYR A 90 3.55 10.91 -13.55
N ALA A 91 4.43 9.92 -13.76
CA ALA A 91 5.16 9.75 -15.01
C ALA A 91 4.32 9.07 -16.11
N ARG A 92 3.30 8.26 -15.73
CA ARG A 92 2.48 7.44 -16.63
C ARG A 92 0.99 7.69 -16.40
N ARG A 93 0.56 8.95 -16.49
CA ARG A 93 -0.79 9.40 -16.08
C ARG A 93 -1.94 8.63 -16.74
N GLN A 94 -1.90 8.42 -18.05
CA GLN A 94 -2.94 7.71 -18.79
C GLN A 94 -3.03 6.24 -18.35
N LEU A 95 -1.89 5.56 -18.29
CA LEU A 95 -1.85 4.17 -17.82
C LEU A 95 -2.29 4.07 -16.35
N ALA A 96 -1.87 5.03 -15.51
CA ALA A 96 -2.32 5.08 -14.13
C ALA A 96 -3.84 5.27 -14.00
N HIS A 97 -4.47 6.08 -14.86
CA HIS A 97 -5.92 6.22 -14.89
C HIS A 97 -6.59 4.92 -15.33
N ALA A 98 -6.11 4.29 -16.41
CA ALA A 98 -6.65 3.02 -16.89
C ALA A 98 -6.59 1.92 -15.82
N VAL A 99 -5.45 1.78 -15.11
CA VAL A 99 -5.29 0.75 -14.09
C VAL A 99 -6.01 1.09 -12.78
N ASN A 100 -5.93 2.35 -12.33
CA ASN A 100 -6.44 2.71 -10.99
C ASN A 100 -7.93 3.01 -10.98
N VAL A 101 -8.52 3.39 -12.11
CA VAL A 101 -9.92 3.83 -12.20
C VAL A 101 -10.74 2.94 -13.12
N GLU A 102 -10.35 2.85 -14.41
CA GLU A 102 -11.14 2.13 -15.40
C GLU A 102 -11.17 0.63 -15.14
N ALA A 103 -10.03 0.03 -14.76
CA ALA A 103 -9.98 -1.38 -14.38
C ALA A 103 -10.84 -1.68 -13.15
N THR A 104 -10.89 -0.77 -12.15
CA THR A 104 -11.78 -0.92 -10.99
C THR A 104 -13.23 -0.95 -11.42
N ALA A 105 -13.64 -0.01 -12.29
CA ALA A 105 -15.01 0.04 -12.81
C ALA A 105 -15.37 -1.23 -13.60
N ALA A 106 -14.46 -1.70 -14.46
CA ALA A 106 -14.67 -2.91 -15.27
C ALA A 106 -14.76 -4.18 -14.42
N LEU A 107 -13.92 -4.30 -13.38
CA LEU A 107 -14.00 -5.42 -12.41
C LEU A 107 -15.33 -5.43 -11.67
N ILE A 108 -15.81 -4.27 -11.21
CA ILE A 108 -17.10 -4.13 -10.55
C ILE A 108 -18.24 -4.52 -11.50
N GLN A 109 -18.20 -4.04 -12.75
CA GLN A 109 -19.20 -4.38 -13.74
C GLN A 109 -19.26 -5.89 -14.00
N ALA A 110 -18.11 -6.53 -14.24
CA ALA A 110 -18.05 -7.97 -14.47
C ALA A 110 -18.50 -8.77 -13.23
N ALA A 111 -18.09 -8.36 -12.03
CA ALA A 111 -18.48 -9.00 -10.78
C ALA A 111 -19.99 -8.88 -10.51
N SER A 112 -20.60 -7.74 -10.83
CA SER A 112 -22.03 -7.49 -10.60
C SER A 112 -22.96 -8.32 -11.52
N THR A 113 -22.44 -8.84 -12.64
CA THR A 113 -23.21 -9.68 -13.57
C THR A 113 -23.16 -11.17 -13.22
N MET A 114 -22.37 -11.57 -12.23
CA MET A 114 -22.30 -12.96 -11.80
C MET A 114 -23.61 -13.43 -11.14
N PRO A 115 -24.00 -14.71 -11.32
CA PRO A 115 -25.17 -15.27 -10.64
C PRO A 115 -25.12 -15.13 -9.11
N THR A 116 -23.93 -15.24 -8.54
CA THR A 116 -23.64 -14.95 -7.12
C THR A 116 -22.55 -13.90 -7.10
N PRO A 117 -22.90 -12.60 -6.94
CA PRO A 117 -21.92 -11.53 -6.94
C PRO A 117 -20.94 -11.67 -5.76
N PRO A 118 -19.63 -11.56 -6.01
CA PRO A 118 -18.63 -11.68 -4.97
C PRO A 118 -18.56 -10.42 -4.10
N ARG A 119 -18.04 -10.57 -2.88
CA ARG A 119 -17.63 -9.42 -2.09
C ARG A 119 -16.47 -8.70 -2.76
N PHE A 120 -16.49 -7.36 -2.74
CA PHE A 120 -15.45 -6.53 -3.34
C PHE A 120 -14.65 -5.78 -2.26
N VAL A 121 -13.40 -6.15 -2.06
CA VAL A 121 -12.49 -5.50 -1.10
C VAL A 121 -11.51 -4.61 -1.86
N GLN A 122 -11.70 -3.29 -1.72
CA GLN A 122 -10.94 -2.27 -2.43
C GLN A 122 -9.75 -1.77 -1.63
N ALA A 123 -8.54 -1.84 -2.18
CA ALA A 123 -7.40 -1.10 -1.66
C ALA A 123 -7.49 0.36 -2.08
N SER A 124 -7.73 1.23 -1.10
CA SER A 124 -7.67 2.67 -1.25
C SER A 124 -6.48 3.25 -0.47
N SER A 125 -6.43 4.56 -0.31
CA SER A 125 -5.32 5.27 0.34
C SER A 125 -5.84 6.48 1.11
N ILE A 126 -5.14 6.87 2.17
CA ILE A 126 -5.38 8.14 2.85
C ILE A 126 -5.13 9.36 1.95
N ALA A 127 -4.47 9.18 0.81
CA ALA A 127 -4.29 10.22 -0.19
C ALA A 127 -5.61 10.82 -0.72
N VAL A 128 -6.73 10.12 -0.55
CA VAL A 128 -8.08 10.64 -0.89
C VAL A 128 -8.47 11.88 -0.07
N TYR A 129 -7.86 12.09 1.10
CA TYR A 129 -8.14 13.24 1.96
C TYR A 129 -7.40 14.52 1.55
N GLY A 130 -6.40 14.40 0.65
CA GLY A 130 -5.59 15.52 0.19
C GLY A 130 -4.48 15.93 1.15
N ALA A 131 -3.85 17.05 0.83
CA ALA A 131 -2.74 17.60 1.60
C ALA A 131 -3.17 17.95 3.03
N ARG A 132 -2.28 17.65 3.99
CA ARG A 132 -2.54 17.88 5.42
C ARG A 132 -1.38 18.61 6.05
N ASN A 133 -1.65 19.86 6.50
CA ASN A 133 -0.69 20.68 7.21
C ASN A 133 -0.75 20.37 8.72
N PRO A 134 0.27 19.71 9.32
CA PRO A 134 0.26 19.32 10.72
C PRO A 134 0.34 20.49 11.69
N HIS A 135 0.67 21.70 11.21
CA HIS A 135 0.71 22.93 12.02
C HIS A 135 -0.64 23.63 12.11
N ARG A 136 -1.62 23.26 11.25
CA ARG A 136 -2.98 23.81 11.24
C ARG A 136 -4.04 22.89 11.79
N THR A 137 -3.74 21.60 11.88
CA THR A 137 -4.66 20.61 12.41
C THR A 137 -3.94 19.57 13.25
N ASP A 138 -4.48 19.24 14.40
CA ASP A 138 -4.04 18.19 15.31
C ASP A 138 -5.02 17.00 15.39
N THR A 139 -6.15 17.10 14.66
CA THR A 139 -7.13 16.02 14.60
C THR A 139 -6.66 14.87 13.73
N LEU A 140 -6.94 13.64 14.17
CA LEU A 140 -6.70 12.44 13.38
C LEU A 140 -7.66 12.36 12.18
N LEU A 141 -7.19 11.77 11.08
CA LEU A 141 -8.07 11.36 9.99
C LEU A 141 -9.04 10.27 10.48
N THR A 142 -10.29 10.40 10.10
CA THR A 142 -11.35 9.40 10.33
C THR A 142 -11.98 8.97 9.01
N ALA A 143 -12.77 7.91 9.01
CA ALA A 143 -13.49 7.49 7.80
C ALA A 143 -14.49 8.57 7.32
N SER A 144 -15.01 9.40 8.24
CA SER A 144 -15.93 10.51 7.95
C SER A 144 -15.24 11.82 7.55
N THR A 145 -13.90 11.90 7.63
CA THR A 145 -13.16 13.08 7.11
C THR A 145 -13.49 13.29 5.63
N PRO A 146 -13.83 14.52 5.20
CA PRO A 146 -14.20 14.78 3.81
C PRO A 146 -13.10 14.37 2.82
N VAL A 147 -13.49 13.68 1.74
CA VAL A 147 -12.61 13.32 0.63
C VAL A 147 -12.36 14.56 -0.22
N CYS A 148 -11.10 15.01 -0.26
CA CYS A 148 -10.66 16.20 -0.99
C CYS A 148 -9.24 16.01 -1.54
N PRO A 149 -9.04 15.12 -2.54
CA PRO A 149 -7.71 14.80 -3.05
C PRO A 149 -7.06 16.03 -3.72
N THR A 150 -5.81 16.28 -3.39
CA THR A 150 -5.02 17.39 -3.92
C THR A 150 -3.99 16.96 -4.95
N GLU A 151 -3.84 15.63 -5.18
CA GLU A 151 -2.88 15.09 -6.13
C GLU A 151 -3.48 13.94 -6.94
N LEU A 152 -2.81 13.56 -8.04
CA LEU A 152 -3.32 12.63 -9.06
C LEU A 152 -3.71 11.25 -8.49
N TYR A 153 -2.87 10.66 -7.63
CA TYR A 153 -3.11 9.32 -7.09
C TYR A 153 -4.31 9.31 -6.16
N GLY A 154 -4.41 10.29 -5.26
CA GLY A 154 -5.58 10.45 -4.39
C GLY A 154 -6.86 10.69 -5.18
N ALA A 155 -6.80 11.47 -6.27
CA ALA A 155 -7.93 11.67 -7.17
C ALA A 155 -8.36 10.36 -7.84
N HIS A 156 -7.40 9.53 -8.32
CA HIS A 156 -7.72 8.22 -8.89
C HIS A 156 -8.35 7.28 -7.85
N LYS A 157 -7.82 7.25 -6.61
CA LYS A 157 -8.40 6.42 -5.55
C LYS A 157 -9.80 6.90 -5.17
N ALA A 158 -10.05 8.20 -5.09
CA ALA A 158 -11.38 8.75 -4.83
C ALA A 158 -12.39 8.43 -5.97
N LEU A 159 -11.93 8.41 -7.23
CA LEU A 159 -12.75 7.97 -8.36
C LEU A 159 -13.08 6.48 -8.27
N ALA A 160 -12.08 5.65 -7.97
CA ALA A 160 -12.28 4.20 -7.77
C ALA A 160 -13.27 3.92 -6.62
N GLU A 161 -13.13 4.62 -5.47
CA GLU A 161 -14.09 4.49 -4.36
C GLU A 161 -15.53 4.84 -4.79
N ARG A 162 -15.71 5.86 -5.64
CA ARG A 162 -17.05 6.20 -6.17
C ARG A 162 -17.65 5.07 -6.99
N HIS A 163 -16.88 4.39 -7.85
CA HIS A 163 -17.37 3.21 -8.56
C HIS A 163 -17.76 2.09 -7.61
N VAL A 164 -16.94 1.83 -6.57
CA VAL A 164 -17.22 0.81 -5.56
C VAL A 164 -18.50 1.15 -4.81
N THR A 165 -18.63 2.36 -4.27
CA THR A 165 -19.77 2.77 -3.43
C THR A 165 -21.08 2.90 -4.21
N ALA A 166 -21.02 3.14 -5.52
CA ALA A 166 -22.19 3.18 -6.41
C ALA A 166 -22.65 1.78 -6.83
N SER A 167 -21.85 0.73 -6.58
CA SER A 167 -22.20 -0.64 -6.97
C SER A 167 -23.21 -1.30 -6.02
N SER A 168 -23.88 -2.35 -6.52
CA SER A 168 -24.77 -3.20 -5.70
C SER A 168 -24.01 -4.27 -4.89
N LEU A 169 -22.71 -4.42 -5.10
CA LEU A 169 -21.90 -5.43 -4.42
C LEU A 169 -21.83 -5.19 -2.90
N ASP A 170 -21.61 -6.25 -2.16
CA ASP A 170 -21.09 -6.11 -0.81
C ASP A 170 -19.62 -5.72 -0.89
N TRP A 171 -19.32 -4.51 -0.44
CA TRP A 171 -17.97 -3.97 -0.57
C TRP A 171 -17.38 -3.55 0.78
N VAL A 172 -16.05 -3.58 0.84
CA VAL A 172 -15.25 -3.00 1.95
C VAL A 172 -14.13 -2.19 1.32
N ILE A 173 -13.95 -0.95 1.78
CA ILE A 173 -12.86 -0.08 1.34
C ILE A 173 -11.83 0.05 2.45
N LEU A 174 -10.57 -0.30 2.17
CA LEU A 174 -9.46 -0.15 3.09
C LEU A 174 -8.56 1.01 2.62
N ARG A 175 -8.62 2.16 3.34
CA ARG A 175 -7.74 3.32 3.10
C ARG A 175 -6.43 3.11 3.84
N LEU A 176 -5.42 2.72 3.11
CA LEU A 176 -4.10 2.39 3.66
C LEU A 176 -3.28 3.65 3.97
N GLY A 177 -2.55 3.60 5.08
CA GLY A 177 -1.37 4.41 5.30
C GLY A 177 -0.15 3.90 4.52
N ALA A 178 1.04 4.33 4.89
CA ALA A 178 2.27 3.87 4.24
C ALA A 178 2.62 2.43 4.66
N VAL A 179 2.63 1.50 3.71
CA VAL A 179 2.90 0.09 3.99
C VAL A 179 4.41 -0.17 4.01
N LEU A 180 4.90 -0.70 5.13
CA LEU A 180 6.29 -1.07 5.35
C LEU A 180 6.47 -2.59 5.42
N THR A 181 7.72 -3.04 5.29
CA THR A 181 8.06 -4.47 5.42
C THR A 181 9.33 -4.65 6.25
N ALA A 182 9.38 -5.70 7.04
CA ALA A 182 10.57 -6.15 7.76
C ALA A 182 11.55 -6.93 6.85
N GLU A 183 11.24 -7.10 5.56
CA GLU A 183 12.16 -7.74 4.61
C GLU A 183 13.21 -6.74 4.11
N PRO A 184 14.50 -7.11 4.11
CA PRO A 184 15.55 -6.25 3.59
C PRO A 184 15.36 -5.98 2.09
N ARG A 185 15.27 -4.71 1.72
CA ARG A 185 15.22 -4.30 0.31
C ARG A 185 16.61 -3.89 -0.14
N TRP A 186 17.26 -4.75 -0.92
CA TRP A 186 18.60 -4.52 -1.44
C TRP A 186 18.63 -3.64 -2.69
N THR A 187 17.48 -3.51 -3.35
CA THR A 187 17.32 -2.64 -4.52
C THR A 187 16.17 -1.67 -4.27
N ILE A 188 16.48 -0.37 -4.23
CA ILE A 188 15.47 0.70 -4.15
C ILE A 188 15.58 1.52 -5.43
N HIS A 189 14.45 1.78 -6.07
CA HIS A 189 14.40 2.67 -7.23
C HIS A 189 14.83 4.07 -6.82
N GLY A 190 15.75 4.67 -7.56
CA GLY A 190 16.26 6.03 -7.30
C GLY A 190 15.13 7.06 -7.26
N ASP A 191 14.13 6.92 -8.12
CA ASP A 191 12.96 7.80 -8.19
C ASP A 191 12.14 7.80 -6.90
N LEU A 192 12.05 6.64 -6.21
CA LEU A 192 11.36 6.57 -4.91
C LEU A 192 12.14 7.32 -3.82
N ILE A 193 13.48 7.18 -3.79
CA ILE A 193 14.31 7.92 -2.83
C ILE A 193 14.21 9.43 -3.08
N LEU A 194 14.24 9.85 -4.33
CA LEU A 194 14.11 11.26 -4.69
C LEU A 194 12.73 11.80 -4.35
N PHE A 195 11.68 11.02 -4.61
CA PHE A 195 10.32 11.38 -4.26
C PHE A 195 10.16 11.56 -2.74
N GLU A 196 10.61 10.61 -1.94
CA GLU A 196 10.55 10.72 -0.47
C GLU A 196 11.38 11.89 0.06
N ALA A 197 12.51 12.20 -0.58
CA ALA A 197 13.40 13.29 -0.17
C ALA A 197 12.82 14.69 -0.36
N VAL A 198 11.83 14.87 -1.25
CA VAL A 198 11.16 16.17 -1.46
C VAL A 198 9.96 16.39 -0.55
N LEU A 199 9.49 15.34 0.15
CA LEU A 199 8.36 15.46 1.05
C LEU A 199 8.76 16.21 2.34
N PRO A 200 7.86 17.02 2.92
CA PRO A 200 8.11 17.73 4.16
C PRO A 200 8.53 16.80 5.30
N SER A 201 9.70 17.03 5.89
CA SER A 201 10.29 16.15 6.89
C SER A 201 9.47 16.02 8.19
N ASP A 202 8.71 17.03 8.51
CA ASP A 202 7.80 17.14 9.66
C ASP A 202 6.35 16.75 9.32
N GLY A 203 6.07 16.40 8.05
CA GLY A 203 4.78 15.84 7.65
C GLY A 203 4.46 14.57 8.45
N ARG A 204 3.22 14.45 8.92
CA ARG A 204 2.76 13.29 9.66
C ARG A 204 2.52 12.12 8.70
N ILE A 205 2.95 10.94 9.09
CA ILE A 205 2.72 9.72 8.32
C ILE A 205 2.35 8.57 9.26
N HIS A 206 1.27 7.87 8.92
CA HIS A 206 0.88 6.65 9.62
C HIS A 206 1.30 5.46 8.78
N THR A 207 2.23 4.67 9.30
CA THR A 207 2.71 3.47 8.63
C THR A 207 1.95 2.23 9.11
N VAL A 208 2.12 1.10 8.42
CA VAL A 208 1.60 -0.21 8.82
C VAL A 208 2.52 -1.31 8.34
N ASP A 209 2.72 -2.36 9.13
CA ASP A 209 3.42 -3.57 8.66
C ASP A 209 2.60 -4.25 7.56
N VAL A 210 3.26 -4.70 6.50
CA VAL A 210 2.59 -5.36 5.37
C VAL A 210 1.81 -6.61 5.78
N ARG A 211 2.23 -7.29 6.84
CA ARG A 211 1.53 -8.48 7.39
C ARG A 211 0.23 -8.06 8.05
N ASP A 212 0.22 -6.96 8.78
CA ASP A 212 -0.97 -6.41 9.41
C ASP A 212 -1.95 -5.90 8.34
N ALA A 213 -1.44 -5.20 7.33
CA ALA A 213 -2.26 -4.82 6.17
C ALA A 213 -2.88 -6.06 5.50
N ALA A 214 -2.10 -7.15 5.32
CA ALA A 214 -2.61 -8.38 4.73
C ALA A 214 -3.69 -9.03 5.59
N GLN A 215 -3.56 -9.04 6.92
CA GLN A 215 -4.60 -9.53 7.83
C GLN A 215 -5.87 -8.68 7.71
N ALA A 216 -5.75 -7.35 7.61
CA ALA A 216 -6.91 -6.49 7.40
C ALA A 216 -7.67 -6.84 6.10
N PHE A 217 -6.94 -7.06 4.99
CA PHE A 217 -7.55 -7.49 3.73
C PHE A 217 -8.22 -8.87 3.86
N THR A 218 -7.55 -9.81 4.51
CA THR A 218 -8.08 -11.16 4.70
C THR A 218 -9.34 -11.13 5.56
N ALA A 219 -9.33 -10.40 6.68
CA ALA A 219 -10.52 -10.24 7.53
C ALA A 219 -11.67 -9.53 6.78
N ALA A 220 -11.35 -8.58 5.89
CA ALA A 220 -12.36 -7.88 5.09
C ALA A 220 -13.08 -8.79 4.08
N THR A 221 -12.51 -9.94 3.69
CA THR A 221 -13.20 -10.88 2.80
C THR A 221 -14.37 -11.60 3.47
N VAL A 222 -14.36 -11.71 4.81
CA VAL A 222 -15.33 -12.51 5.57
C VAL A 222 -16.12 -11.70 6.62
N THR A 223 -15.76 -10.43 6.89
CA THR A 223 -16.43 -9.61 7.90
C THR A 223 -17.92 -9.43 7.61
N GLU A 224 -18.75 -9.34 8.63
CA GLU A 224 -20.18 -8.98 8.49
C GLU A 224 -20.38 -7.47 8.23
N HIS A 225 -19.33 -6.65 8.46
CA HIS A 225 -19.34 -5.21 8.25
C HIS A 225 -19.04 -4.89 6.77
N VAL A 226 -20.08 -4.82 5.97
CA VAL A 226 -20.03 -4.46 4.55
C VAL A 226 -20.51 -3.03 4.32
N ARG A 227 -20.13 -2.46 3.15
CA ARG A 227 -20.41 -1.07 2.76
C ARG A 227 -19.81 -0.08 3.75
N GLU A 228 -18.62 -0.43 4.25
CA GLU A 228 -17.90 0.37 5.25
C GLU A 228 -16.48 0.69 4.76
N VAL A 229 -15.98 1.85 5.21
CA VAL A 229 -14.62 2.33 4.96
C VAL A 229 -13.81 2.20 6.24
N PHE A 230 -12.68 1.49 6.17
CA PHE A 230 -11.74 1.35 7.29
C PHE A 230 -10.42 2.05 7.00
N LEU A 231 -9.86 2.71 8.01
CA LEU A 231 -8.52 3.30 7.97
C LEU A 231 -7.50 2.29 8.48
N ILE A 232 -6.54 1.94 7.65
CA ILE A 232 -5.56 0.89 7.94
C ILE A 232 -4.17 1.50 8.17
N GLY A 233 -3.82 1.62 9.43
CA GLY A 233 -2.51 2.01 9.94
C GLY A 233 -2.10 1.07 11.06
N GLY A 234 -0.82 0.99 11.40
CA GLY A 234 -0.35 0.20 12.55
C GLY A 234 -0.76 0.82 13.89
N ASP A 235 -0.24 0.27 14.97
CA ASP A 235 -0.47 0.79 16.32
C ASP A 235 0.13 2.21 16.51
N ARG A 236 0.06 2.75 17.71
CA ARG A 236 0.57 4.10 18.00
C ARG A 236 2.06 4.29 17.66
N THR A 237 2.86 3.22 17.66
CA THR A 237 4.29 3.30 17.32
C THR A 237 4.53 3.61 15.85
N HIS A 238 3.53 3.38 15.00
CA HIS A 238 3.53 3.64 13.57
C HIS A 238 3.13 5.09 13.20
N ARG A 239 2.74 5.92 14.17
CA ARG A 239 2.50 7.36 13.99
C ARG A 239 3.83 8.10 14.07
N ILE A 240 4.45 8.33 12.93
CA ILE A 240 5.77 8.96 12.81
C ILE A 240 5.72 10.20 11.93
N THR A 241 6.87 10.84 11.73
CA THR A 241 7.04 11.89 10.72
C THR A 241 7.74 11.35 9.50
N GLN A 242 7.63 12.07 8.38
CA GLN A 242 8.28 11.73 7.11
C GLN A 242 9.80 11.55 7.27
N ALA A 243 10.46 12.38 8.10
CA ALA A 243 11.89 12.26 8.37
C ALA A 243 12.29 10.89 8.93
N ARG A 244 11.40 10.18 9.60
CA ARG A 244 11.69 8.90 10.26
C ARG A 244 11.48 7.70 9.37
N ILE A 245 10.58 7.75 8.39
CA ILE A 245 10.19 6.56 7.62
C ILE A 245 11.38 5.85 6.97
N GLY A 246 12.18 6.57 6.20
CA GLY A 246 13.39 6.03 5.56
C GLY A 246 14.56 5.88 6.53
N ALA A 247 14.73 6.86 7.46
CA ALA A 247 15.86 6.89 8.40
C ALA A 247 15.84 5.71 9.36
N ASP A 248 14.68 5.35 9.95
CA ASP A 248 14.54 4.25 10.89
C ASP A 248 14.81 2.89 10.20
N SER A 249 14.28 2.68 8.99
CA SER A 249 14.54 1.48 8.19
C SER A 249 16.00 1.37 7.75
N ALA A 250 16.61 2.46 7.28
CA ALA A 250 18.02 2.49 6.93
C ALA A 250 18.91 2.21 8.14
N ALA A 251 18.61 2.79 9.30
CA ALA A 251 19.33 2.54 10.55
C ALA A 251 19.20 1.08 11.01
N ALA A 252 18.01 0.47 10.85
CA ALA A 252 17.81 -0.95 11.14
C ALA A 252 18.68 -1.83 10.24
N MET A 253 18.89 -1.46 8.97
CA MET A 253 19.81 -2.14 8.06
C MET A 253 21.30 -1.88 8.36
N GLY A 254 21.64 -0.94 9.23
CA GLY A 254 23.02 -0.55 9.53
C GLY A 254 23.48 0.75 8.87
N LEU A 255 22.67 1.35 7.99
CA LEU A 255 22.96 2.60 7.28
C LEU A 255 22.61 3.82 8.12
N VAL A 256 23.15 3.88 9.36
CA VAL A 256 22.87 4.96 10.31
C VAL A 256 23.32 6.31 9.75
N GLY A 257 22.41 7.28 9.64
CA GLY A 257 22.69 8.61 9.13
C GLY A 257 23.06 8.68 7.65
N ALA A 258 22.82 7.61 6.89
CA ALA A 258 23.09 7.58 5.45
C ALA A 258 22.12 8.47 4.65
N LEU A 259 20.86 8.56 5.08
CA LEU A 259 19.89 9.44 4.45
C LEU A 259 20.10 10.89 4.93
N PRO A 260 20.21 11.84 3.99
CA PRO A 260 20.26 13.25 4.38
C PRO A 260 18.92 13.67 5.02
N PRO A 261 18.93 14.58 5.98
CA PRO A 261 17.70 15.12 6.53
C PRO A 261 16.91 15.82 5.43
N GLY A 262 15.58 15.65 5.44
CA GLY A 262 14.66 16.41 4.62
C GLY A 262 14.50 17.84 5.14
N ARG A 263 13.65 18.63 4.49
CA ARG A 263 13.28 19.97 4.94
C ARG A 263 11.90 19.96 5.57
N PRO A 264 11.67 20.77 6.61
CA PRO A 264 10.32 21.01 7.10
C PRO A 264 9.48 21.68 6.01
N GLY A 265 8.18 21.47 6.06
CA GLY A 265 7.21 22.15 5.21
C GLY A 265 7.03 23.60 5.65
N ASP A 266 6.34 24.39 4.81
CA ASP A 266 5.93 25.74 5.18
C ASP A 266 4.62 25.68 5.99
N PRO A 267 4.62 26.10 7.28
CA PRO A 267 3.41 26.10 8.10
C PRO A 267 2.29 27.01 7.56
N HIS A 268 2.65 27.99 6.73
CA HIS A 268 1.73 28.99 6.18
C HIS A 268 1.20 28.63 4.78
N ASP A 269 1.79 27.64 4.09
CA ASP A 269 1.40 27.20 2.76
C ASP A 269 0.91 25.73 2.77
N ASP A 270 -0.41 25.54 2.66
CA ASP A 270 -1.03 24.23 2.65
C ASP A 270 -0.71 23.40 1.39
N THR A 271 -0.25 24.04 0.31
CA THR A 271 0.08 23.38 -0.96
C THR A 271 1.42 22.65 -0.93
N THR A 272 2.27 22.94 0.03
CA THR A 272 3.59 22.32 0.20
C THR A 272 3.53 20.97 0.91
N TRP A 273 2.37 20.61 1.50
CA TRP A 273 2.20 19.37 2.25
C TRP A 273 1.73 18.23 1.36
N TYR A 274 2.11 17.02 1.74
CA TYR A 274 1.68 15.82 1.05
C TYR A 274 0.39 15.27 1.65
N ALA A 275 -0.27 14.40 0.90
CA ALA A 275 -1.55 13.77 1.26
C ALA A 275 -1.34 12.60 2.26
N THR A 276 -0.73 12.89 3.40
CA THR A 276 -0.48 11.93 4.49
C THR A 276 -0.79 12.59 5.84
N ASP A 277 -1.29 11.79 6.81
CA ASP A 277 -1.49 12.22 8.20
C ASP A 277 -1.64 10.99 9.10
N TRP A 278 -1.78 11.21 10.39
CA TRP A 278 -2.15 10.19 11.36
C TRP A 278 -3.65 9.91 11.32
N MET A 279 -3.99 8.63 11.51
CA MET A 279 -5.35 8.12 11.42
C MET A 279 -5.88 7.64 12.78
N ASP A 280 -7.18 7.73 12.98
CA ASP A 280 -7.90 6.91 13.94
C ASP A 280 -8.17 5.54 13.32
N THR A 281 -7.50 4.53 13.82
CA THR A 281 -7.59 3.15 13.34
C THR A 281 -8.39 2.25 14.28
N GLN A 282 -8.99 2.82 15.35
CA GLN A 282 -9.65 2.02 16.40
C GLN A 282 -10.80 1.19 15.84
N ARG A 283 -11.68 1.80 15.03
CA ARG A 283 -12.81 1.08 14.41
C ARG A 283 -12.35 -0.09 13.54
N ALA A 284 -11.27 0.12 12.75
CA ALA A 284 -10.71 -0.95 11.94
C ALA A 284 -10.11 -2.07 12.80
N GLN A 285 -9.42 -1.72 13.89
CA GLN A 285 -8.87 -2.71 14.82
C GLN A 285 -9.97 -3.51 15.52
N ASP A 286 -11.05 -2.86 15.97
CA ASP A 286 -12.17 -3.53 16.66
C ASP A 286 -12.88 -4.55 15.76
N VAL A 287 -12.98 -4.25 14.44
CA VAL A 287 -13.68 -5.11 13.48
C VAL A 287 -12.76 -6.15 12.85
N LEU A 288 -11.55 -5.75 12.44
CA LEU A 288 -10.66 -6.60 11.62
C LEU A 288 -9.55 -7.25 12.43
N ALA A 289 -9.29 -6.81 13.66
CA ALA A 289 -8.31 -7.36 14.61
C ALA A 289 -6.93 -7.61 13.97
N TYR A 290 -6.38 -6.64 13.25
CA TYR A 290 -5.25 -6.82 12.33
C TYR A 290 -3.90 -6.31 12.87
N GLN A 291 -3.88 -5.44 13.90
CA GLN A 291 -2.65 -4.83 14.42
C GLN A 291 -1.91 -5.80 15.35
N HIS A 292 -0.85 -6.41 14.86
CA HIS A 292 -0.04 -7.38 15.61
C HIS A 292 1.44 -6.99 15.71
N HIS A 293 1.91 -6.06 14.86
CA HIS A 293 3.32 -5.72 14.76
C HIS A 293 3.55 -4.23 15.05
N SER A 294 4.31 -3.92 16.11
CA SER A 294 4.78 -2.55 16.35
C SER A 294 5.93 -2.19 15.40
N LEU A 295 6.12 -0.89 15.16
CA LEU A 295 7.23 -0.40 14.33
C LEU A 295 8.60 -0.80 14.91
N SER A 296 8.72 -0.82 16.25
CA SER A 296 9.95 -1.24 16.93
C SER A 296 10.25 -2.73 16.74
N ALA A 297 9.22 -3.59 16.83
CA ALA A 297 9.35 -5.03 16.56
C ALA A 297 9.74 -5.29 15.10
N MET A 298 9.08 -4.62 14.15
CA MET A 298 9.40 -4.70 12.72
C MET A 298 10.87 -4.30 12.44
N ASN A 299 11.33 -3.19 13.01
CA ASN A 299 12.72 -2.76 12.87
C ASN A 299 13.72 -3.71 13.55
N ALA A 300 13.37 -4.33 14.68
CA ALA A 300 14.17 -5.35 15.32
C ALA A 300 14.30 -6.60 14.45
N GLU A 301 13.21 -7.06 13.85
CA GLU A 301 13.19 -8.17 12.92
C GLU A 301 14.05 -7.88 11.67
N LEU A 302 13.93 -6.69 11.08
CA LEU A 302 14.76 -6.25 9.96
C LEU A 302 16.26 -6.30 10.34
N ARG A 303 16.63 -5.87 11.56
CA ARG A 303 18.01 -5.96 12.06
C ARG A 303 18.52 -7.41 12.11
N VAL A 304 17.68 -8.33 12.58
CA VAL A 304 18.02 -9.76 12.65
C VAL A 304 18.21 -10.32 11.25
N LYS A 305 17.29 -10.04 10.30
CA LYS A 305 17.36 -10.52 8.91
C LYS A 305 18.58 -10.01 8.15
N VAL A 306 18.98 -8.77 8.37
CA VAL A 306 20.22 -8.21 7.77
C VAL A 306 21.45 -8.86 8.40
N GLY A 307 21.43 -9.21 9.69
CA GLY A 307 22.46 -9.94 10.40
C GLY A 307 23.82 -9.21 10.39
N TRP A 308 24.90 -9.97 10.20
CA TRP A 308 26.27 -9.47 10.20
C TRP A 308 26.57 -8.43 9.11
N ARG A 309 25.81 -8.44 7.99
CA ARG A 309 25.96 -7.47 6.90
C ARG A 309 25.77 -6.03 7.37
N ARG A 310 25.08 -5.80 8.48
CA ARG A 310 24.90 -4.47 9.11
C ARG A 310 26.23 -3.75 9.40
N TRP A 311 27.24 -4.50 9.79
CA TRP A 311 28.55 -3.94 10.10
C TRP A 311 29.22 -3.35 8.86
N PHE A 312 29.16 -4.05 7.73
CA PHE A 312 29.66 -3.53 6.46
C PHE A 312 28.85 -2.34 5.95
N LEU A 313 27.52 -2.42 6.05
CA LEU A 313 26.65 -1.30 5.64
C LEU A 313 26.92 -0.05 6.48
N ARG A 314 27.25 -0.20 7.76
CA ARG A 314 27.64 0.92 8.64
C ARG A 314 28.89 1.65 8.14
N LEU A 315 29.86 0.93 7.61
CA LEU A 315 31.07 1.51 7.04
C LEU A 315 30.77 2.26 5.73
N LEU A 316 29.76 1.83 4.98
CA LEU A 316 29.35 2.48 3.72
C LEU A 316 28.43 3.70 3.95
N ALA A 317 27.84 3.86 5.11
CA ALA A 317 26.88 4.93 5.40
C ALA A 317 27.40 6.36 5.11
N PRO A 318 28.65 6.74 5.44
CA PRO A 318 29.17 8.08 5.12
C PRO A 318 29.31 8.32 3.62
N ALA A 319 29.77 7.31 2.84
CA ALA A 319 29.91 7.41 1.42
C ALA A 319 28.54 7.54 0.72
N LEU A 320 27.57 6.74 1.16
CA LEU A 320 26.19 6.81 0.67
C LEU A 320 25.56 8.18 1.00
N ARG A 321 25.75 8.70 2.21
CA ARG A 321 25.29 10.04 2.61
C ARG A 321 25.88 11.12 1.71
N TYR A 322 27.19 11.05 1.43
CA TYR A 322 27.86 12.00 0.53
C TYR A 322 27.26 11.94 -0.89
N TYR A 323 27.05 10.73 -1.41
CA TYR A 323 26.45 10.52 -2.73
C TYR A 323 25.02 11.07 -2.81
N LEU A 324 24.16 10.75 -1.82
CA LEU A 324 22.77 11.20 -1.77
C LEU A 324 22.67 12.72 -1.59
N ARG A 325 23.54 13.34 -0.77
CA ARG A 325 23.61 14.81 -0.64
C ARG A 325 23.91 15.50 -1.96
N ARG A 326 24.77 14.91 -2.81
CA ARG A 326 25.07 15.48 -4.12
C ARG A 326 23.93 15.39 -5.11
N ARG A 327 23.04 14.44 -4.95
CA ARG A 327 21.84 14.23 -5.77
C ARG A 327 20.56 14.79 -5.12
N SER A 328 20.64 15.29 -3.92
CA SER A 328 19.49 15.90 -3.25
C SER A 328 18.94 17.06 -4.06
N PRO A 329 17.63 17.17 -4.25
CA PRO A 329 16.99 18.32 -4.88
C PRO A 329 17.24 19.62 -4.11
N TYR A 330 17.69 19.55 -2.86
CA TYR A 330 18.04 20.67 -1.98
C TYR A 330 19.54 21.02 -1.98
N ARG A 331 20.31 20.55 -2.97
CA ARG A 331 21.72 20.87 -3.09
C ARG A 331 21.92 22.39 -3.22
N GLY A 332 22.76 22.97 -2.33
CA GLY A 332 23.08 24.40 -2.35
C GLY A 332 22.21 25.29 -1.46
N PHE A 333 21.22 24.72 -0.75
CA PHE A 333 20.50 25.44 0.27
C PHE A 333 21.14 25.18 1.66
N PRO A 334 21.40 26.21 2.47
CA PRO A 334 21.85 26.02 3.86
C PRO A 334 20.77 25.24 4.64
N GLY A 335 21.19 24.23 5.39
CA GLY A 335 20.34 23.44 6.30
C GLY A 335 19.98 24.21 7.53
#